data_990fafe9cafdd1868a37453860053eb5
#
_entry.id   990fafe9cafdd1868a37453860053eb5
#
_cell.length_a   1.000
_cell.length_b   1.000
_cell.length_c   1.000
_cell.angle_alpha   90.00
_cell.angle_beta   90.00
_cell.angle_gamma   90.00
#
_symmetry.space_group_name_H-M   'P 1'
#
loop_
_entity.id
_entity.type
_entity.pdbx_description
1 polymer ?
#
loop_
_entity_poly.entity_id
_entity_poly.type
_entity_poly.pdbx_seq_one_letter_code
_entity_poly.pdbx_strand_id
1 'polypeptide(L)'
;MKRLLYLVFLALAGCAGRTSEPSVETGTIVGEVGEPRNRAKVHTELAAHYYNRGNMGVALEELRTAAAADPSYAPTQSMFGLVYMDLRENQLAENSFERALRLSPNDPDINHNYGVFLCQTQREGQAIAYFLQAIRNPLYAAPWKSYSAAGVCTLRTNNLKDAEEFFKRALRLEPDEPTSLLSLGQIRYRQGSLDEARKLVSQHNKLVAPSAESLWLALRIERKLGERVAEQSYANQLRRRFPGSAEYQALQRGSFD
;
A
#
# COMPACT_ATOMS: atom_id res chain seq x y z
N MET A 1 36.56 -82.71 69.12
CA MET A 1 37.20 -82.25 67.83
C MET A 1 36.19 -81.33 67.11
N LYS A 2 36.32 -80.08 67.33
CA LYS A 2 35.38 -79.04 66.86
C LYS A 2 35.88 -78.47 65.52
N ARG A 3 35.05 -78.58 64.53
CA ARG A 3 35.29 -77.90 63.26
C ARG A 3 34.50 -76.58 63.21
N LEU A 4 35.18 -75.51 63.17
CA LEU A 4 34.68 -74.19 63.13
C LEU A 4 34.36 -73.82 61.61
N LEU A 5 33.08 -73.56 61.35
CA LEU A 5 32.64 -73.14 59.98
C LEU A 5 32.60 -71.63 59.93
N TYR A 6 33.46 -71.03 59.14
CA TYR A 6 33.45 -69.61 58.87
C TYR A 6 32.48 -69.35 57.69
N LEU A 7 31.42 -68.66 57.97
CA LEU A 7 30.55 -68.07 56.96
C LEU A 7 31.07 -66.76 56.57
N VAL A 8 31.51 -66.65 55.28
CA VAL A 8 31.91 -65.39 54.64
C VAL A 8 30.66 -64.76 54.10
N PHE A 9 30.22 -63.65 54.65
CA PHE A 9 29.20 -62.77 54.05
C PHE A 9 29.84 -61.88 52.98
N LEU A 10 29.49 -62.17 51.71
CA LEU A 10 29.77 -61.25 50.62
C LEU A 10 28.71 -60.15 50.57
N ALA A 11 29.08 -58.96 50.98
CA ALA A 11 28.24 -57.77 50.73
C ALA A 11 28.31 -57.36 49.26
N LEU A 12 27.24 -57.61 48.51
CA LEU A 12 27.02 -57.05 47.20
C LEU A 12 26.58 -55.59 47.33
N ALA A 13 27.51 -54.69 47.13
CA ALA A 13 27.19 -53.25 46.97
C ALA A 13 26.57 -53.07 45.58
N GLY A 14 25.24 -53.01 45.51
CA GLY A 14 24.48 -52.61 44.34
C GLY A 14 24.68 -51.13 44.07
N CYS A 15 25.44 -50.79 43.02
CA CYS A 15 25.41 -49.45 42.48
C CYS A 15 24.04 -49.19 41.83
N ALA A 16 23.17 -48.48 42.53
CA ALA A 16 21.97 -47.90 41.93
C ALA A 16 22.43 -46.78 40.96
N GLY A 17 22.62 -47.14 39.69
CA GLY A 17 22.75 -46.19 38.63
C GLY A 17 21.45 -45.41 38.53
N ARG A 18 21.52 -44.15 38.92
CA ARG A 18 20.50 -43.15 38.64
C ARG A 18 20.54 -42.93 37.14
N THR A 19 19.65 -43.57 36.39
CA THR A 19 19.33 -43.15 35.02
C THR A 19 18.68 -41.79 35.12
N SER A 20 19.48 -40.73 34.95
CA SER A 20 18.93 -39.43 34.57
C SER A 20 18.30 -39.62 33.19
N GLU A 21 16.99 -39.75 33.16
CA GLU A 21 16.23 -39.50 31.93
C GLU A 21 16.68 -38.13 31.43
N PRO A 22 17.06 -37.98 30.14
CA PRO A 22 17.23 -36.65 29.59
C PRO A 22 15.86 -35.99 29.70
N SER A 23 15.76 -35.01 30.60
CA SER A 23 14.69 -34.04 30.53
C SER A 23 14.82 -33.47 29.10
N VAL A 24 13.90 -33.89 28.22
CA VAL A 24 13.59 -33.18 27.02
C VAL A 24 13.14 -31.81 27.55
N GLU A 25 14.06 -30.89 27.69
CA GLU A 25 13.71 -29.49 27.64
C GLU A 25 12.93 -29.35 26.35
N THR A 26 11.62 -29.38 26.44
CA THR A 26 10.74 -28.76 25.51
C THR A 26 11.18 -27.31 25.57
N GLY A 27 12.28 -27.02 24.88
CA GLY A 27 12.68 -25.68 24.52
C GLY A 27 11.44 -25.11 23.86
N THR A 28 10.77 -24.29 24.63
CA THR A 28 9.64 -23.52 24.20
C THR A 28 10.14 -22.78 22.97
N ILE A 29 9.77 -23.26 21.76
CA ILE A 29 9.83 -22.51 20.50
C ILE A 29 8.99 -21.21 20.62
N VAL A 30 8.55 -20.88 21.79
CA VAL A 30 7.85 -19.67 22.21
C VAL A 30 8.81 -18.48 22.33
N GLY A 31 10.14 -18.67 22.30
CA GLY A 31 11.09 -17.58 22.50
C GLY A 31 11.28 -16.64 21.30
N GLU A 32 11.14 -17.11 20.08
CA GLU A 32 11.49 -16.30 18.89
C GLU A 32 10.28 -15.72 18.12
N VAL A 33 9.10 -16.30 18.26
CA VAL A 33 7.85 -15.67 17.78
C VAL A 33 7.36 -14.60 18.79
N GLY A 34 8.09 -14.40 19.85
CA GLY A 34 7.65 -13.82 21.09
C GLY A 34 7.97 -12.37 21.34
N GLU A 35 8.83 -11.70 20.59
CA GLU A 35 9.01 -10.27 20.81
C GLU A 35 7.71 -9.52 20.48
N PRO A 36 7.15 -8.73 21.40
CA PRO A 36 5.91 -7.99 21.19
C PRO A 36 5.89 -7.23 19.87
N ARG A 37 7.01 -6.62 19.50
CA ARG A 37 7.16 -5.88 18.27
C ARG A 37 7.10 -6.76 17.02
N ASN A 38 7.68 -7.97 17.05
CA ASN A 38 7.61 -8.91 15.93
C ASN A 38 6.19 -9.42 15.72
N ARG A 39 5.46 -9.70 16.81
CA ARG A 39 4.04 -10.06 16.72
C ARG A 39 3.20 -8.93 16.14
N ALA A 40 3.41 -7.69 16.61
CA ALA A 40 2.73 -6.52 16.05
C ALA A 40 3.01 -6.36 14.57
N LYS A 41 4.26 -6.53 14.14
CA LYS A 41 4.65 -6.48 12.72
C LYS A 41 3.90 -7.53 11.90
N VAL A 42 3.93 -8.80 12.31
CA VAL A 42 3.28 -9.90 11.59
C VAL A 42 1.76 -9.66 11.45
N HIS A 43 1.08 -9.29 12.54
CA HIS A 43 -0.36 -9.01 12.49
C HIS A 43 -0.68 -7.76 11.67
N THR A 44 0.19 -6.74 11.63
CA THR A 44 0.03 -5.58 10.75
C THR A 44 0.17 -5.96 9.28
N GLU A 45 1.13 -6.82 8.94
CA GLU A 45 1.31 -7.34 7.58
C GLU A 45 0.12 -8.22 7.14
N LEU A 46 -0.41 -9.05 8.04
CA LEU A 46 -1.65 -9.81 7.80
C LEU A 46 -2.84 -8.87 7.56
N ALA A 47 -2.97 -7.84 8.38
CA ALA A 47 -4.01 -6.83 8.19
C ALA A 47 -3.92 -6.14 6.82
N ALA A 48 -2.72 -5.78 6.40
CA ALA A 48 -2.50 -5.21 5.08
C ALA A 48 -2.89 -6.18 3.95
N HIS A 49 -2.62 -7.47 4.12
CA HIS A 49 -3.04 -8.50 3.17
C HIS A 49 -4.57 -8.62 3.08
N TYR A 50 -5.27 -8.66 4.23
CA TYR A 50 -6.73 -8.70 4.25
C TYR A 50 -7.39 -7.42 3.74
N TYR A 51 -6.81 -6.25 4.06
CA TYR A 51 -7.21 -4.96 3.51
C TYR A 51 -7.15 -4.94 1.98
N ASN A 52 -6.05 -5.38 1.39
CA ASN A 52 -5.88 -5.45 -0.08
C ASN A 52 -6.88 -6.40 -0.75
N ARG A 53 -7.48 -7.32 0.01
CA ARG A 53 -8.56 -8.23 -0.45
C ARG A 53 -9.95 -7.69 -0.16
N GLY A 54 -10.08 -6.51 0.41
CA GLY A 54 -11.37 -5.91 0.80
C GLY A 54 -11.98 -6.49 2.07
N ASN A 55 -11.27 -7.34 2.81
CA ASN A 55 -11.74 -7.98 4.05
C ASN A 55 -11.50 -7.07 5.26
N MET A 56 -12.16 -5.91 5.30
CA MET A 56 -11.94 -4.86 6.30
C MET A 56 -12.15 -5.32 7.73
N GLY A 57 -13.15 -6.19 7.98
CA GLY A 57 -13.42 -6.73 9.33
C GLY A 57 -12.25 -7.52 9.87
N VAL A 58 -11.71 -8.47 9.08
CA VAL A 58 -10.55 -9.27 9.47
C VAL A 58 -9.31 -8.40 9.61
N ALA A 59 -9.11 -7.43 8.72
CA ALA A 59 -8.00 -6.48 8.86
C ALA A 59 -8.05 -5.73 10.20
N LEU A 60 -9.23 -5.28 10.65
CA LEU A 60 -9.38 -4.63 11.94
C LEU A 60 -9.11 -5.56 13.13
N GLU A 61 -9.46 -6.85 13.06
CA GLU A 61 -9.16 -7.84 14.09
C GLU A 61 -7.65 -8.07 14.23
N GLU A 62 -6.96 -8.25 13.11
CA GLU A 62 -5.51 -8.38 13.07
C GLU A 62 -4.81 -7.12 13.62
N LEU A 63 -5.30 -5.93 13.29
CA LEU A 63 -4.76 -4.68 13.82
C LEU A 63 -4.99 -4.52 15.33
N ARG A 64 -6.11 -5.00 15.88
CA ARG A 64 -6.32 -5.02 17.33
C ARG A 64 -5.33 -5.94 18.02
N THR A 65 -5.07 -7.11 17.43
CA THR A 65 -4.06 -8.05 17.92
C THR A 65 -2.66 -7.46 17.87
N ALA A 66 -2.32 -6.78 16.77
CA ALA A 66 -1.05 -6.07 16.61
C ALA A 66 -0.88 -4.96 17.68
N ALA A 67 -1.92 -4.14 17.86
CA ALA A 67 -1.90 -3.05 18.84
C ALA A 67 -1.86 -3.53 20.30
N ALA A 68 -2.43 -4.70 20.58
CA ALA A 68 -2.34 -5.34 21.89
C ALA A 68 -0.93 -5.92 22.15
N ALA A 69 -0.25 -6.41 21.10
CA ALA A 69 1.11 -6.93 21.18
C ALA A 69 2.13 -5.81 21.42
N ASP A 70 2.10 -4.75 20.61
CA ASP A 70 2.96 -3.56 20.76
C ASP A 70 2.19 -2.29 20.43
N PRO A 71 1.67 -1.55 21.42
CA PRO A 71 0.97 -0.28 21.20
C PRO A 71 1.83 0.84 20.62
N SER A 72 3.17 0.69 20.64
CA SER A 72 4.13 1.68 20.14
C SER A 72 4.56 1.41 18.69
N TYR A 73 4.09 0.33 18.07
CA TYR A 73 4.41 0.02 16.68
C TYR A 73 3.60 0.91 15.74
N ALA A 74 4.22 2.00 15.27
CA ALA A 74 3.59 3.05 14.48
C ALA A 74 2.89 2.55 13.19
N PRO A 75 3.44 1.58 12.43
CA PRO A 75 2.78 1.06 11.22
C PRO A 75 1.40 0.47 11.47
N THR A 76 1.14 -0.13 12.67
CA THR A 76 -0.19 -0.61 13.04
C THR A 76 -1.20 0.54 13.04
N GLN A 77 -0.84 1.68 13.61
CA GLN A 77 -1.72 2.85 13.67
C GLN A 77 -1.96 3.45 12.28
N SER A 78 -0.92 3.50 11.44
CA SER A 78 -1.07 3.92 10.05
C SER A 78 -2.01 3.00 9.26
N MET A 79 -1.92 1.69 9.49
CA MET A 79 -2.79 0.72 8.82
C MET A 79 -4.25 0.82 9.30
N PHE A 80 -4.49 1.08 10.60
CA PHE A 80 -5.83 1.45 11.09
C PHE A 80 -6.38 2.68 10.35
N GLY A 81 -5.53 3.71 10.17
CA GLY A 81 -5.90 4.91 9.41
C GLY A 81 -6.37 4.59 8.00
N LEU A 82 -5.66 3.73 7.27
CA LEU A 82 -6.04 3.30 5.91
C LEU A 82 -7.37 2.54 5.90
N VAL A 83 -7.55 1.58 6.81
CA VAL A 83 -8.80 0.81 6.88
C VAL A 83 -9.99 1.71 7.21
N TYR A 84 -9.86 2.60 8.20
CA TYR A 84 -10.93 3.54 8.56
C TYR A 84 -11.22 4.55 7.45
N MET A 85 -10.20 5.01 6.72
CA MET A 85 -10.36 5.90 5.56
C MET A 85 -11.25 5.23 4.50
N ASP A 86 -11.02 3.97 4.16
CA ASP A 86 -11.82 3.25 3.17
C ASP A 86 -13.24 2.94 3.68
N LEU A 87 -13.39 2.74 4.98
CA LEU A 87 -14.69 2.62 5.65
C LEU A 87 -15.44 3.96 5.79
N ARG A 88 -14.85 5.08 5.36
CA ARG A 88 -15.40 6.45 5.50
C ARG A 88 -15.53 6.93 6.95
N GLU A 89 -14.85 6.28 7.88
CA GLU A 89 -14.77 6.65 9.29
C GLU A 89 -13.67 7.71 9.50
N ASN A 90 -13.87 8.89 8.93
CA ASN A 90 -12.83 9.92 8.80
C ASN A 90 -12.21 10.33 10.15
N GLN A 91 -13.02 10.42 11.23
CA GLN A 91 -12.51 10.80 12.54
C GLN A 91 -11.59 9.71 13.13
N LEU A 92 -11.96 8.43 12.96
CA LEU A 92 -11.13 7.30 13.40
C LEU A 92 -9.85 7.20 12.56
N ALA A 93 -9.94 7.46 11.27
CA ALA A 93 -8.79 7.51 10.37
C ALA A 93 -7.80 8.59 10.80
N GLU A 94 -8.27 9.82 11.01
CA GLU A 94 -7.44 10.94 11.45
C GLU A 94 -6.74 10.67 12.77
N ASN A 95 -7.48 10.25 13.79
CA ASN A 95 -6.92 9.90 15.10
C ASN A 95 -5.83 8.83 15.01
N SER A 96 -6.03 7.84 14.12
CA SER A 96 -5.07 6.75 13.90
C SER A 96 -3.79 7.25 13.21
N PHE A 97 -3.92 8.05 12.17
CA PHE A 97 -2.77 8.65 11.49
C PHE A 97 -1.99 9.61 12.40
N GLU A 98 -2.67 10.46 13.16
CA GLU A 98 -2.01 11.34 14.12
C GLU A 98 -1.26 10.55 15.19
N ARG A 99 -1.84 9.43 15.65
CA ARG A 99 -1.15 8.55 16.60
C ARG A 99 0.08 7.92 15.96
N ALA A 100 0.00 7.48 14.70
CA ALA A 100 1.14 6.95 13.96
C ALA A 100 2.27 8.00 13.84
N LEU A 101 1.93 9.24 13.49
CA LEU A 101 2.88 10.34 13.38
C LEU A 101 3.49 10.73 14.72
N ARG A 102 2.75 10.67 15.83
CA ARG A 102 3.34 10.89 17.17
C ARG A 102 4.37 9.82 17.53
N LEU A 103 4.16 8.58 17.09
CA LEU A 103 5.10 7.47 17.32
C LEU A 103 6.30 7.51 16.40
N SER A 104 6.11 7.91 15.14
CA SER A 104 7.16 7.94 14.11
C SER A 104 6.96 9.12 13.14
N PRO A 105 7.34 10.35 13.55
CA PRO A 105 7.02 11.57 12.78
C PRO A 105 7.73 11.65 11.42
N ASN A 106 8.86 10.99 11.27
CA ASN A 106 9.66 11.03 10.05
C ASN A 106 9.55 9.74 9.21
N ASP A 107 8.63 8.83 9.56
CA ASP A 107 8.37 7.64 8.75
C ASP A 107 7.74 8.05 7.41
N PRO A 108 8.36 7.71 6.28
CA PRO A 108 7.88 8.18 4.97
C PRO A 108 6.55 7.56 4.56
N ASP A 109 6.30 6.30 4.90
CA ASP A 109 5.05 5.63 4.55
C ASP A 109 3.89 6.19 5.37
N ILE A 110 4.10 6.50 6.64
CA ILE A 110 3.09 7.14 7.50
C ILE A 110 2.76 8.54 6.98
N ASN A 111 3.78 9.35 6.66
CA ASN A 111 3.59 10.67 6.08
C ASN A 111 2.86 10.60 4.73
N HIS A 112 3.22 9.64 3.87
CA HIS A 112 2.52 9.40 2.60
C HIS A 112 1.04 9.06 2.83
N ASN A 113 0.75 8.09 3.68
CA ASN A 113 -0.61 7.62 3.94
C ASN A 113 -1.51 8.72 4.54
N TYR A 114 -0.97 9.49 5.48
CA TYR A 114 -1.71 10.64 6.02
C TYR A 114 -1.92 11.74 4.98
N GLY A 115 -0.94 11.98 4.11
CA GLY A 115 -1.09 12.87 2.96
C GLY A 115 -2.23 12.44 2.03
N VAL A 116 -2.36 11.13 1.74
CA VAL A 116 -3.47 10.59 0.94
C VAL A 116 -4.81 10.85 1.61
N PHE A 117 -4.92 10.58 2.92
CA PHE A 117 -6.14 10.87 3.70
C PHE A 117 -6.51 12.36 3.67
N LEU A 118 -5.55 13.24 3.91
CA LEU A 118 -5.77 14.69 3.87
C LEU A 118 -6.26 15.15 2.49
N CYS A 119 -5.66 14.63 1.42
CA CYS A 119 -6.10 14.92 0.06
C CYS A 119 -7.53 14.45 -0.22
N GLN A 120 -7.92 13.26 0.26
CA GLN A 120 -9.28 12.75 0.12
C GLN A 120 -10.30 13.57 0.90
N THR A 121 -9.89 14.16 2.02
CA THR A 121 -10.73 15.03 2.87
C THR A 121 -10.62 16.52 2.53
N GLN A 122 -10.16 16.85 1.29
CA GLN A 122 -10.13 18.23 0.75
C GLN A 122 -9.20 19.18 1.53
N ARG A 123 -8.11 18.65 2.06
CA ARG A 123 -7.05 19.40 2.76
C ARG A 123 -5.75 19.39 1.97
N GLU A 124 -5.84 19.78 0.69
CA GLU A 124 -4.79 19.61 -0.32
C GLU A 124 -3.46 20.27 0.09
N GLY A 125 -3.51 21.48 0.64
CA GLY A 125 -2.29 22.17 1.08
C GLY A 125 -1.53 21.43 2.18
N GLN A 126 -2.26 20.85 3.14
CA GLN A 126 -1.65 20.01 4.19
C GLN A 126 -1.15 18.68 3.60
N ALA A 127 -1.92 18.05 2.73
CA ALA A 127 -1.54 16.82 2.07
C ALA A 127 -0.19 16.94 1.35
N ILE A 128 -0.01 18.01 0.58
CA ILE A 128 1.24 18.27 -0.14
C ILE A 128 2.42 18.40 0.82
N ALA A 129 2.25 19.05 1.98
CA ALA A 129 3.32 19.16 2.97
C ALA A 129 3.76 17.79 3.50
N TYR A 130 2.82 16.87 3.78
CA TYR A 130 3.14 15.52 4.21
C TYR A 130 3.77 14.66 3.11
N PHE A 131 3.32 14.76 1.86
CA PHE A 131 4.01 14.09 0.74
C PHE A 131 5.45 14.58 0.60
N LEU A 132 5.71 15.88 0.71
CA LEU A 132 7.05 16.43 0.66
C LEU A 132 7.89 16.00 1.88
N GLN A 133 7.29 15.84 3.06
CA GLN A 133 7.99 15.29 4.22
C GLN A 133 8.41 13.84 3.99
N ALA A 134 7.53 13.00 3.41
CA ALA A 134 7.88 11.63 3.03
C ALA A 134 9.06 11.59 2.06
N ILE A 135 9.06 12.42 1.02
CA ILE A 135 10.09 12.49 -0.01
C ILE A 135 11.45 12.95 0.53
N ARG A 136 11.47 13.75 1.61
CA ARG A 136 12.72 14.21 2.24
C ARG A 136 13.51 13.09 2.91
N ASN A 137 12.87 11.97 3.24
CA ASN A 137 13.55 10.84 3.85
C ASN A 137 14.40 10.11 2.79
N PRO A 138 15.74 10.08 2.90
CA PRO A 138 16.60 9.43 1.90
C PRO A 138 16.47 7.91 1.88
N LEU A 139 15.85 7.31 2.92
CA LEU A 139 15.60 5.87 3.01
C LEU A 139 14.21 5.48 2.48
N TYR A 140 13.45 6.42 1.95
CA TYR A 140 12.13 6.13 1.38
C TYR A 140 12.28 5.28 0.11
N ALA A 141 11.81 4.04 0.18
CA ALA A 141 11.98 3.07 -0.92
C ALA A 141 11.17 3.44 -2.18
N ALA A 142 10.07 4.18 -2.03
CA ALA A 142 9.15 4.47 -3.13
C ALA A 142 8.73 5.96 -3.19
N PRO A 143 9.68 6.92 -3.30
CA PRO A 143 9.36 8.35 -3.29
C PRO A 143 8.48 8.79 -4.47
N TRP A 144 8.50 8.02 -5.57
CA TRP A 144 7.63 8.24 -6.71
C TRP A 144 6.14 8.17 -6.36
N LYS A 145 5.75 7.33 -5.39
CA LYS A 145 4.36 7.27 -4.91
C LYS A 145 3.89 8.62 -4.35
N SER A 146 4.72 9.23 -3.50
CA SER A 146 4.39 10.53 -2.91
C SER A 146 4.42 11.66 -3.95
N TYR A 147 5.31 11.61 -4.94
CA TYR A 147 5.26 12.55 -6.05
C TYR A 147 3.98 12.39 -6.88
N SER A 148 3.60 11.17 -7.24
CA SER A 148 2.36 10.89 -7.97
C SER A 148 1.13 11.37 -7.19
N ALA A 149 1.03 11.03 -5.90
CA ALA A 149 -0.07 11.45 -5.03
C ALA A 149 -0.13 12.99 -4.87
N ALA A 150 1.03 13.66 -4.72
CA ALA A 150 1.09 15.12 -4.69
C ALA A 150 0.59 15.74 -6.00
N GLY A 151 0.96 15.15 -7.14
CA GLY A 151 0.45 15.57 -8.45
C GLY A 151 -1.07 15.46 -8.56
N VAL A 152 -1.64 14.32 -8.18
CA VAL A 152 -3.10 14.09 -8.15
C VAL A 152 -3.79 15.10 -7.24
N CYS A 153 -3.23 15.33 -6.05
CA CYS A 153 -3.79 16.26 -5.08
C CYS A 153 -3.74 17.70 -5.59
N THR A 154 -2.63 18.09 -6.22
CA THR A 154 -2.45 19.42 -6.80
C THR A 154 -3.41 19.68 -7.98
N LEU A 155 -3.75 18.64 -8.76
CA LEU A 155 -4.76 18.77 -9.83
C LEU A 155 -6.13 19.20 -9.31
N ARG A 156 -6.51 18.80 -8.10
CA ARG A 156 -7.79 19.19 -7.49
C ARG A 156 -7.89 20.69 -7.23
N THR A 157 -6.76 21.35 -7.02
CA THR A 157 -6.69 22.82 -6.89
C THR A 157 -6.55 23.53 -8.24
N ASN A 158 -6.67 22.80 -9.36
CA ASN A 158 -6.50 23.29 -10.72
C ASN A 158 -5.11 23.92 -11.01
N ASN A 159 -4.11 23.58 -10.20
CA ASN A 159 -2.73 24.03 -10.41
C ASN A 159 -2.00 23.05 -11.35
N LEU A 160 -2.27 23.16 -12.64
CA LEU A 160 -1.73 22.27 -13.68
C LEU A 160 -0.19 22.29 -13.74
N LYS A 161 0.43 23.46 -13.50
CA LYS A 161 1.88 23.61 -13.58
C LYS A 161 2.62 22.79 -12.53
N ASP A 162 2.20 22.92 -11.28
CA ASP A 162 2.86 22.20 -10.18
C ASP A 162 2.51 20.70 -10.24
N ALA A 163 1.28 20.35 -10.63
CA ALA A 163 0.91 18.95 -10.85
C ALA A 163 1.78 18.28 -11.92
N GLU A 164 2.01 18.96 -13.03
CA GLU A 164 2.92 18.51 -14.10
C GLU A 164 4.33 18.23 -13.57
N GLU A 165 4.89 19.12 -12.76
CA GLU A 165 6.21 18.93 -12.16
C GLU A 165 6.27 17.74 -11.22
N PHE A 166 5.23 17.51 -10.42
CA PHE A 166 5.15 16.34 -9.55
C PHE A 166 5.10 15.03 -10.38
N PHE A 167 4.25 14.95 -11.40
CA PHE A 167 4.18 13.75 -12.25
C PHE A 167 5.49 13.50 -13.02
N LYS A 168 6.15 14.53 -13.53
CA LYS A 168 7.47 14.39 -14.15
C LYS A 168 8.51 13.86 -13.18
N ARG A 169 8.47 14.29 -11.91
CA ARG A 169 9.37 13.76 -10.88
C ARG A 169 9.06 12.31 -10.56
N ALA A 170 7.79 11.93 -10.48
CA ALA A 170 7.38 10.54 -10.30
C ALA A 170 7.91 9.66 -11.44
N LEU A 171 7.69 10.07 -12.70
CA LEU A 171 8.12 9.32 -13.90
C LEU A 171 9.65 9.28 -14.11
N ARG A 172 10.42 10.20 -13.53
CA ARG A 172 11.89 10.08 -13.52
C ARG A 172 12.38 8.98 -12.58
N LEU A 173 11.66 8.71 -11.52
CA LEU A 173 11.99 7.68 -10.53
C LEU A 173 11.39 6.32 -10.90
N GLU A 174 10.18 6.32 -11.44
CA GLU A 174 9.45 5.14 -11.89
C GLU A 174 8.79 5.46 -13.25
N PRO A 175 9.49 5.16 -14.37
CA PRO A 175 9.03 5.51 -15.73
C PRO A 175 7.69 4.89 -16.13
N ASP A 176 7.32 3.79 -15.50
CA ASP A 176 6.11 3.02 -15.77
C ASP A 176 5.02 3.24 -14.71
N GLU A 177 5.08 4.34 -13.92
CA GLU A 177 4.05 4.67 -12.94
C GLU A 177 2.73 5.08 -13.62
N PRO A 178 1.67 4.23 -13.53
CA PRO A 178 0.50 4.39 -14.40
C PRO A 178 -0.29 5.67 -14.14
N THR A 179 -0.43 6.09 -12.87
CA THR A 179 -1.20 7.28 -12.52
C THR A 179 -0.57 8.54 -13.09
N SER A 180 0.74 8.67 -12.99
CA SER A 180 1.47 9.82 -13.53
C SER A 180 1.45 9.85 -15.06
N LEU A 181 1.52 8.68 -15.72
CA LEU A 181 1.40 8.60 -17.18
C LEU A 181 0.04 9.09 -17.65
N LEU A 182 -1.05 8.62 -17.06
CA LEU A 182 -2.40 9.03 -17.44
C LEU A 182 -2.64 10.52 -17.15
N SER A 183 -2.28 10.96 -15.94
CA SER A 183 -2.51 12.34 -15.50
C SER A 183 -1.68 13.34 -16.33
N LEU A 184 -0.42 13.03 -16.62
CA LEU A 184 0.41 13.86 -17.49
C LEU A 184 -0.13 13.84 -18.92
N GLY A 185 -0.63 12.70 -19.40
CA GLY A 185 -1.31 12.59 -20.68
C GLY A 185 -2.54 13.50 -20.79
N GLN A 186 -3.34 13.60 -19.72
CA GLN A 186 -4.46 14.55 -19.63
C GLN A 186 -4.00 16.00 -19.68
N ILE A 187 -2.92 16.35 -18.96
CA ILE A 187 -2.35 17.70 -18.98
C ILE A 187 -1.87 18.03 -20.41
N ARG A 188 -1.14 17.13 -21.08
CA ARG A 188 -0.67 17.32 -22.45
C ARG A 188 -1.82 17.48 -23.46
N TYR A 189 -2.89 16.69 -23.29
CA TYR A 189 -4.09 16.84 -24.10
C TYR A 189 -4.73 18.24 -23.96
N ARG A 190 -4.84 18.76 -22.72
CA ARG A 190 -5.37 20.10 -22.45
C ARG A 190 -4.47 21.20 -23.02
N GLN A 191 -3.16 20.98 -23.07
CA GLN A 191 -2.17 21.89 -23.65
C GLN A 191 -2.10 21.82 -25.19
N GLY A 192 -2.82 20.88 -25.82
CA GLY A 192 -2.78 20.66 -27.28
C GLY A 192 -1.57 19.86 -27.77
N SER A 193 -0.72 19.36 -26.87
CA SER A 193 0.45 18.52 -27.20
C SER A 193 -0.01 17.08 -27.44
N LEU A 194 -0.74 16.86 -28.56
CA LEU A 194 -1.48 15.64 -28.82
C LEU A 194 -0.59 14.42 -29.01
N ASP A 195 0.57 14.53 -29.68
CA ASP A 195 1.47 13.41 -29.88
C ASP A 195 2.11 12.94 -28.57
N GLU A 196 2.47 13.87 -27.69
CA GLU A 196 2.99 13.54 -26.36
C GLU A 196 1.89 12.90 -25.49
N ALA A 197 0.66 13.44 -25.54
CA ALA A 197 -0.49 12.85 -24.86
C ALA A 197 -0.76 11.41 -25.33
N ARG A 198 -0.74 11.18 -26.66
CA ARG A 198 -0.88 9.84 -27.27
C ARG A 198 0.16 8.87 -26.72
N LYS A 199 1.44 9.27 -26.70
CA LYS A 199 2.53 8.43 -26.21
C LYS A 199 2.32 8.01 -24.75
N LEU A 200 2.01 8.97 -23.88
CA LEU A 200 1.80 8.73 -22.44
C LEU A 200 0.59 7.83 -22.17
N VAL A 201 -0.55 8.10 -22.81
CA VAL A 201 -1.78 7.31 -22.63
C VAL A 201 -1.63 5.91 -23.23
N SER A 202 -0.92 5.78 -24.36
CA SER A 202 -0.62 4.47 -24.94
C SER A 202 0.27 3.63 -24.03
N GLN A 203 1.28 4.24 -23.39
CA GLN A 203 2.14 3.57 -22.43
C GLN A 203 1.31 3.11 -21.20
N HIS A 204 0.50 3.99 -20.62
CA HIS A 204 -0.42 3.64 -19.53
C HIS A 204 -1.29 2.42 -19.89
N ASN A 205 -1.96 2.45 -21.04
CA ASN A 205 -2.87 1.39 -21.47
C ASN A 205 -2.18 0.04 -21.80
N LYS A 206 -0.84 0.03 -21.96
CA LYS A 206 -0.05 -1.20 -22.08
C LYS A 206 0.32 -1.80 -20.73
N LEU A 207 0.48 -0.96 -19.70
CA LEU A 207 0.93 -1.37 -18.37
C LEU A 207 -0.22 -1.90 -17.52
N VAL A 208 -1.38 -1.28 -17.65
CA VAL A 208 -2.57 -1.64 -16.87
C VAL A 208 -3.79 -1.83 -17.77
N ALA A 209 -4.77 -2.57 -17.26
CA ALA A 209 -6.02 -2.74 -17.98
C ALA A 209 -6.69 -1.36 -18.19
N PRO A 210 -6.97 -0.95 -19.44
CA PRO A 210 -7.56 0.36 -19.71
C PRO A 210 -8.89 0.57 -18.98
N SER A 211 -9.02 1.73 -18.33
CA SER A 211 -10.26 2.22 -17.71
C SER A 211 -11.14 2.96 -18.73
N ALA A 212 -12.38 3.26 -18.35
CA ALA A 212 -13.25 4.11 -19.17
C ALA A 212 -12.61 5.47 -19.45
N GLU A 213 -12.00 6.08 -18.42
CA GLU A 213 -11.30 7.35 -18.50
C GLU A 213 -10.11 7.32 -19.48
N SER A 214 -9.24 6.30 -19.36
CA SER A 214 -8.07 6.20 -20.23
C SER A 214 -8.44 5.91 -21.70
N LEU A 215 -9.48 5.09 -21.94
CA LEU A 215 -10.00 4.86 -23.29
C LEU A 215 -10.64 6.12 -23.86
N TRP A 216 -11.37 6.86 -23.06
CA TRP A 216 -11.99 8.11 -23.45
C TRP A 216 -10.95 9.18 -23.82
N LEU A 217 -9.92 9.31 -23.02
CA LEU A 217 -8.81 10.23 -23.31
C LEU A 217 -8.11 9.83 -24.61
N ALA A 218 -7.77 8.55 -24.77
CA ALA A 218 -7.16 8.04 -26.00
C ALA A 218 -8.05 8.31 -27.22
N LEU A 219 -9.34 8.07 -27.15
CA LEU A 219 -10.31 8.35 -28.22
C LEU A 219 -10.29 9.84 -28.61
N ARG A 220 -10.36 10.73 -27.62
CA ARG A 220 -10.34 12.19 -27.88
C ARG A 220 -9.03 12.68 -28.51
N ILE A 221 -7.90 12.08 -28.11
CA ILE A 221 -6.60 12.36 -28.72
C ILE A 221 -6.61 11.96 -30.19
N GLU A 222 -7.01 10.70 -30.51
CA GLU A 222 -7.03 10.20 -31.89
C GLU A 222 -8.00 10.98 -32.77
N ARG A 223 -9.16 11.36 -32.23
CA ARG A 223 -10.10 12.22 -32.92
C ARG A 223 -9.51 13.57 -33.32
N LYS A 224 -8.80 14.23 -32.38
CA LYS A 224 -8.12 15.52 -32.67
C LYS A 224 -6.96 15.37 -33.66
N LEU A 225 -6.31 14.22 -33.68
CA LEU A 225 -5.26 13.89 -34.64
C LEU A 225 -5.78 13.45 -36.01
N GLY A 226 -7.12 13.20 -36.13
CA GLY A 226 -7.73 12.74 -37.38
C GLY A 226 -7.58 11.26 -37.66
N GLU A 227 -7.12 10.47 -36.68
CA GLU A 227 -6.84 9.03 -36.78
C GLU A 227 -8.11 8.19 -36.58
N ARG A 228 -8.99 8.20 -37.57
CA ARG A 228 -10.33 7.61 -37.49
C ARG A 228 -10.35 6.12 -37.12
N VAL A 229 -9.39 5.33 -37.59
CA VAL A 229 -9.33 3.89 -37.29
C VAL A 229 -9.05 3.66 -35.80
N ALA A 230 -8.09 4.40 -35.22
CA ALA A 230 -7.76 4.32 -33.80
C ALA A 230 -8.90 4.87 -32.94
N GLU A 231 -9.52 5.99 -33.32
CA GLU A 231 -10.71 6.55 -32.67
C GLU A 231 -11.83 5.50 -32.59
N GLN A 232 -12.17 4.84 -33.71
CA GLN A 232 -13.21 3.83 -33.76
C GLN A 232 -12.85 2.59 -32.92
N SER A 233 -11.57 2.22 -32.87
CA SER A 233 -11.10 1.11 -32.02
C SER A 233 -11.37 1.40 -30.53
N TYR A 234 -11.00 2.60 -30.06
CA TYR A 234 -11.24 3.00 -28.67
C TYR A 234 -12.73 3.15 -28.35
N ALA A 235 -13.52 3.68 -29.28
CA ALA A 235 -15.00 3.76 -29.16
C ALA A 235 -15.62 2.37 -28.98
N ASN A 236 -15.18 1.38 -29.77
CA ASN A 236 -15.64 0.00 -29.66
C ASN A 236 -15.25 -0.65 -28.33
N GLN A 237 -14.04 -0.39 -27.83
CA GLN A 237 -13.61 -0.89 -26.52
C GLN A 237 -14.44 -0.26 -25.40
N LEU A 238 -14.66 1.05 -25.42
CA LEU A 238 -15.49 1.77 -24.45
C LEU A 238 -16.91 1.21 -24.41
N ARG A 239 -17.54 1.03 -25.58
CA ARG A 239 -18.88 0.44 -25.69
C ARG A 239 -18.97 -0.97 -25.12
N ARG A 240 -17.96 -1.82 -25.40
CA ARG A 240 -18.00 -3.23 -24.98
C ARG A 240 -17.70 -3.42 -23.50
N ARG A 241 -16.76 -2.67 -22.99
CA ARG A 241 -16.23 -2.87 -21.62
C ARG A 241 -16.92 -2.00 -20.57
N PHE A 242 -17.39 -0.82 -20.97
CA PHE A 242 -17.89 0.20 -20.06
C PHE A 242 -19.23 0.82 -20.54
N PRO A 243 -20.27 0.00 -20.89
CA PRO A 243 -21.51 0.51 -21.49
C PRO A 243 -22.31 1.44 -20.58
N GLY A 244 -22.07 1.39 -19.26
CA GLY A 244 -22.73 2.25 -18.27
C GLY A 244 -21.93 3.47 -17.84
N SER A 245 -20.73 3.68 -18.40
CA SER A 245 -19.86 4.78 -17.95
C SER A 245 -20.30 6.16 -18.46
N ALA A 246 -19.90 7.21 -17.75
CA ALA A 246 -20.14 8.58 -18.16
C ALA A 246 -19.45 8.91 -19.49
N GLU A 247 -18.27 8.33 -19.73
CA GLU A 247 -17.49 8.49 -20.95
C GLU A 247 -18.21 7.87 -22.15
N TYR A 248 -18.84 6.70 -22.00
CA TYR A 248 -19.62 6.12 -23.07
C TYR A 248 -20.89 6.93 -23.36
N GLN A 249 -21.54 7.46 -22.33
CA GLN A 249 -22.68 8.38 -22.51
C GLN A 249 -22.25 9.67 -23.22
N ALA A 250 -21.05 10.22 -22.89
CA ALA A 250 -20.48 11.38 -23.60
C ALA A 250 -20.22 11.06 -25.08
N LEU A 251 -19.68 9.86 -25.38
CA LEU A 251 -19.49 9.39 -26.75
C LEU A 251 -20.82 9.32 -27.51
N GLN A 252 -21.87 8.77 -26.91
CA GLN A 252 -23.20 8.68 -27.54
C GLN A 252 -23.80 10.05 -27.84
N ARG A 253 -23.59 11.03 -26.96
CA ARG A 253 -24.05 12.41 -27.15
C ARG A 253 -23.18 13.24 -28.10
N GLY A 254 -22.03 12.71 -28.50
CA GLY A 254 -21.06 13.46 -29.29
C GLY A 254 -20.37 14.60 -28.51
N SER A 255 -20.35 14.52 -27.17
CA SER A 255 -19.73 15.53 -26.28
C SER A 255 -18.27 15.18 -26.05
N PHE A 256 -17.36 15.81 -26.80
CA PHE A 256 -15.92 15.51 -26.79
C PHE A 256 -15.05 16.55 -26.06
N ASP A 257 -15.66 17.53 -25.45
CA ASP A 257 -15.00 18.63 -24.72
C ASP A 257 -14.55 18.21 -23.31
#